data_4c381afec12cf0c26afaf6c5e3583768
#
_entry.id   4c381afec12cf0c26afaf6c5e3583768
#
_cell.length_a   1.000
_cell.length_b   1.000
_cell.length_c   1.000
_cell.angle_alpha   90.00
_cell.angle_beta   90.00
_cell.angle_gamma   90.00
#
_symmetry.space_group_name_H-M   'P 1'
#
loop_
_entity.id
_entity.type
_entity.pdbx_description
1 polymer ?
#
loop_
_entity_poly.entity_id
_entity_poly.type
_entity_poly.pdbx_seq_one_letter_code
_entity_poly.pdbx_strand_id
1 'polypeptide(L)'
;MGRAFEYRKARKMKRWDNMARVFTKLGKEITIATREGGSDPETNPRLRVLIQQSKKENMPKENVERAIKKATDKDYTDLKEVLFEGYGPFGVAIVVETATDNNTRTVANVRSYFNKYGGSLGTSGSLEFLFEHKCVFKIDAKEGVSVEDLELELIDYGVDEIEMDDDGIVLYGDFKSYSDIQNYLEKNGFEIHSAEFERIPTDTKTLNEEQRAQIEKLLDKFEEDEDVQNVFHNIEEDISDEE
;
A
#
# COMPACT_ATOMS: atom_id res chain seq x y z
N MET A 1 -20.99 -18.60 28.71
CA MET A 1 -19.73 -18.51 27.93
C MET A 1 -18.88 -17.42 28.56
N GLY A 2 -17.59 -17.66 28.79
CA GLY A 2 -16.76 -16.73 29.55
C GLY A 2 -16.29 -15.53 28.72
N ARG A 3 -15.96 -14.40 29.40
CA ARG A 3 -15.45 -13.16 28.77
C ARG A 3 -14.28 -13.40 27.81
N ALA A 4 -13.42 -14.38 28.08
CA ALA A 4 -12.29 -14.75 27.24
C ALA A 4 -12.72 -15.35 25.89
N PHE A 5 -13.86 -16.04 25.81
CA PHE A 5 -14.40 -16.59 24.59
C PHE A 5 -14.94 -15.48 23.67
N GLU A 6 -15.72 -14.54 24.24
CA GLU A 6 -16.27 -13.41 23.49
C GLU A 6 -15.16 -12.50 22.93
N TYR A 7 -14.12 -12.23 23.74
CA TYR A 7 -12.95 -11.47 23.30
C TYR A 7 -12.20 -12.14 22.15
N ARG A 8 -11.96 -13.46 22.27
CA ARG A 8 -11.30 -14.24 21.21
C ARG A 8 -12.14 -14.29 19.94
N LYS A 9 -13.46 -14.42 20.06
CA LYS A 9 -14.39 -14.43 18.94
C LYS A 9 -14.41 -13.08 18.21
N ALA A 10 -14.51 -11.98 18.93
CA ALA A 10 -14.46 -10.63 18.35
C ALA A 10 -13.12 -10.39 17.61
N ARG A 11 -11.99 -10.79 18.22
CA ARG A 11 -10.66 -10.66 17.61
C ARG A 11 -10.51 -11.54 16.37
N LYS A 12 -11.05 -12.75 16.39
CA LYS A 12 -11.05 -13.66 15.24
C LYS A 12 -11.91 -13.12 14.09
N MET A 13 -13.08 -12.53 14.38
CA MET A 13 -13.93 -11.88 13.37
C MET A 13 -13.25 -10.66 12.75
N LYS A 14 -12.66 -9.77 13.55
CA LYS A 14 -11.90 -8.60 13.05
C LYS A 14 -10.73 -9.02 12.15
N ARG A 15 -10.02 -10.09 12.49
CA ARG A 15 -8.95 -10.65 11.66
C ARG A 15 -9.46 -11.22 10.34
N TRP A 16 -10.61 -11.86 10.32
CA TRP A 16 -11.20 -12.41 9.09
C TRP A 16 -11.72 -11.32 8.16
N ASP A 17 -12.33 -10.27 8.69
CA ASP A 17 -12.74 -9.11 7.91
C ASP A 17 -11.52 -8.42 7.27
N ASN A 18 -10.42 -8.27 8.01
CA ASN A 18 -9.18 -7.73 7.46
C ASN A 18 -8.59 -8.64 6.35
N MET A 19 -8.59 -9.98 6.52
CA MET A 19 -8.10 -10.89 5.49
C MET A 19 -8.92 -10.81 4.20
N ALA A 20 -10.24 -10.74 4.30
CA ALA A 20 -11.11 -10.61 3.13
C ALA A 20 -10.81 -9.30 2.36
N ARG A 21 -10.58 -8.21 3.06
CA ARG A 21 -10.20 -6.92 2.47
C ARG A 21 -8.83 -6.98 1.80
N VAL A 22 -7.83 -7.54 2.48
CA VAL A 22 -6.48 -7.75 1.93
C VAL A 22 -6.56 -8.57 0.63
N PHE A 23 -7.32 -9.67 0.62
CA PHE A 23 -7.48 -10.48 -0.58
C PHE A 23 -8.20 -9.74 -1.70
N THR A 24 -9.17 -8.89 -1.39
CA THR A 24 -9.86 -8.07 -2.39
C THR A 24 -8.91 -7.05 -3.00
N LYS A 25 -8.12 -6.35 -2.19
CA LYS A 25 -7.11 -5.37 -2.62
C LYS A 25 -6.04 -6.04 -3.49
N LEU A 26 -5.40 -7.09 -2.98
CA LEU A 26 -4.41 -7.87 -3.74
C LEU A 26 -4.98 -8.43 -5.06
N GLY A 27 -6.23 -8.90 -5.05
CA GLY A 27 -6.90 -9.37 -6.26
C GLY A 27 -7.07 -8.28 -7.32
N LYS A 28 -7.37 -7.05 -6.92
CA LYS A 28 -7.45 -5.88 -7.83
C LYS A 28 -6.07 -5.51 -8.37
N GLU A 29 -5.05 -5.45 -7.52
CA GLU A 29 -3.68 -5.15 -7.94
C GLU A 29 -3.12 -6.20 -8.90
N ILE A 30 -3.34 -7.50 -8.64
CA ILE A 30 -2.99 -8.59 -9.55
C ILE A 30 -3.68 -8.41 -10.91
N THR A 31 -4.95 -8.04 -10.90
CA THR A 31 -5.71 -7.80 -12.14
C THR A 31 -5.12 -6.64 -12.93
N ILE A 32 -4.80 -5.53 -12.28
CA ILE A 32 -4.18 -4.36 -12.90
C ILE A 32 -2.79 -4.71 -13.44
N ALA A 33 -1.92 -5.30 -12.61
CA ALA A 33 -0.57 -5.69 -13.02
C ALA A 33 -0.58 -6.65 -14.22
N THR A 34 -1.55 -7.59 -14.24
CA THR A 34 -1.72 -8.52 -15.35
C THR A 34 -2.15 -7.82 -16.64
N ARG A 35 -3.03 -6.82 -16.54
CA ARG A 35 -3.47 -6.02 -17.71
C ARG A 35 -2.34 -5.21 -18.30
N GLU A 36 -1.50 -4.62 -17.47
CA GLU A 36 -0.41 -3.75 -17.90
C GLU A 36 0.80 -4.53 -18.45
N GLY A 37 1.22 -5.58 -17.74
CA GLY A 37 2.46 -6.29 -18.01
C GLY A 37 2.31 -7.72 -18.53
N GLY A 38 1.07 -8.20 -18.73
CA GLY A 38 0.80 -9.58 -19.15
C GLY A 38 0.66 -10.57 -18.00
N SER A 39 0.16 -11.77 -18.32
CA SER A 39 -0.19 -12.81 -17.34
C SER A 39 0.97 -13.71 -16.91
N ASP A 40 2.15 -13.54 -17.51
CA ASP A 40 3.33 -14.35 -17.21
C ASP A 40 4.19 -13.66 -16.14
N PRO A 41 4.32 -14.24 -14.93
CA PRO A 41 5.14 -13.67 -13.87
C PRO A 41 6.63 -13.56 -14.21
N GLU A 42 7.14 -14.37 -15.14
CA GLU A 42 8.55 -14.31 -15.54
C GLU A 42 8.87 -13.02 -16.31
N THR A 43 7.89 -12.49 -17.04
CA THR A 43 8.02 -11.26 -17.84
C THR A 43 7.35 -10.05 -17.19
N ASN A 44 6.64 -10.25 -16.07
CA ASN A 44 5.91 -9.20 -15.34
C ASN A 44 6.40 -9.11 -13.89
N PRO A 45 7.40 -8.27 -13.58
CA PRO A 45 7.96 -8.13 -12.25
C PRO A 45 6.92 -7.74 -11.20
N ARG A 46 6.03 -6.76 -11.49
CA ARG A 46 4.95 -6.34 -10.58
C ARG A 46 4.04 -7.52 -10.20
N LEU A 47 3.62 -8.32 -11.19
CA LEU A 47 2.79 -9.50 -10.96
C LEU A 47 3.52 -10.55 -10.10
N ARG A 48 4.82 -10.75 -10.33
CA ARG A 48 5.64 -11.70 -9.57
C ARG A 48 5.67 -11.35 -8.08
N VAL A 49 5.92 -10.08 -7.74
CA VAL A 49 5.92 -9.61 -6.35
C VAL A 49 4.54 -9.76 -5.71
N LEU A 50 3.47 -9.35 -6.40
CA LEU A 50 2.10 -9.50 -5.89
C LEU A 50 1.71 -10.97 -5.63
N ILE A 51 2.20 -11.90 -6.45
CA ILE A 51 2.03 -13.35 -6.20
C ILE A 51 2.79 -13.79 -4.94
N GLN A 52 4.01 -13.28 -4.71
CA GLN A 52 4.78 -13.59 -3.50
C GLN A 52 4.08 -13.02 -2.26
N GLN A 53 3.65 -11.77 -2.30
CA GLN A 53 2.89 -11.13 -1.23
C GLN A 53 1.59 -11.88 -0.94
N SER A 54 0.87 -12.31 -1.97
CA SER A 54 -0.34 -13.12 -1.80
C SER A 54 -0.09 -14.43 -1.05
N LYS A 55 1.08 -15.06 -1.27
CA LYS A 55 1.48 -16.27 -0.51
C LYS A 55 1.78 -15.95 0.95
N LYS A 56 2.45 -14.82 1.24
CA LYS A 56 2.73 -14.37 2.62
C LYS A 56 1.44 -14.09 3.39
N GLU A 57 0.47 -13.46 2.74
CA GLU A 57 -0.86 -13.20 3.29
C GLU A 57 -1.75 -14.45 3.37
N ASN A 58 -1.26 -15.61 2.97
CA ASN A 58 -2.02 -16.86 2.90
C ASN A 58 -3.26 -16.79 1.98
N MET A 59 -3.20 -15.99 0.93
CA MET A 59 -4.24 -15.93 -0.07
C MET A 59 -4.29 -17.25 -0.87
N PRO A 60 -5.47 -17.89 -1.00
CA PRO A 60 -5.58 -19.13 -1.76
C PRO A 60 -5.14 -18.95 -3.22
N LYS A 61 -4.34 -19.89 -3.72
CA LYS A 61 -3.83 -19.87 -5.10
C LYS A 61 -4.94 -19.67 -6.14
N GLU A 62 -6.10 -20.27 -5.91
CA GLU A 62 -7.27 -20.13 -6.76
C GLU A 62 -7.76 -18.69 -6.90
N ASN A 63 -7.60 -17.86 -5.86
CA ASN A 63 -7.96 -16.43 -5.91
C ASN A 63 -6.98 -15.65 -6.79
N VAL A 64 -5.67 -15.95 -6.70
CA VAL A 64 -4.64 -15.39 -7.57
C VAL A 64 -4.92 -15.76 -9.03
N GLU A 65 -5.11 -17.04 -9.32
CA GLU A 65 -5.42 -17.52 -10.67
C GLU A 65 -6.71 -16.90 -11.23
N ARG A 66 -7.73 -16.73 -10.39
CA ARG A 66 -8.98 -16.05 -10.76
C ARG A 66 -8.76 -14.58 -11.11
N ALA A 67 -7.93 -13.86 -10.35
CA ALA A 67 -7.59 -12.46 -10.64
C ALA A 67 -6.83 -12.32 -11.96
N ILE A 68 -5.84 -13.18 -12.22
CA ILE A 68 -5.12 -13.22 -13.49
C ILE A 68 -6.06 -13.54 -14.66
N LYS A 69 -6.91 -14.58 -14.51
CA LYS A 69 -7.88 -14.95 -15.54
C LYS A 69 -8.86 -13.81 -15.83
N LYS A 70 -9.38 -13.15 -14.79
CA LYS A 70 -10.27 -12.00 -14.89
C LYS A 70 -9.66 -10.87 -15.71
N ALA A 71 -8.37 -10.60 -15.54
CA ALA A 71 -7.65 -9.60 -16.31
C ALA A 71 -7.55 -9.93 -17.80
N THR A 72 -7.56 -11.21 -18.18
CA THR A 72 -7.48 -11.65 -19.57
C THR A 72 -8.83 -11.79 -20.27
N ASP A 73 -9.94 -11.62 -19.53
CA ASP A 73 -11.29 -11.70 -20.07
C ASP A 73 -11.61 -10.46 -20.91
N LYS A 74 -12.19 -10.67 -22.11
CA LYS A 74 -12.52 -9.59 -23.04
C LYS A 74 -13.71 -8.74 -22.58
N ASP A 75 -14.61 -9.34 -21.80
CA ASP A 75 -15.83 -8.69 -21.32
C ASP A 75 -15.65 -8.02 -19.95
N TYR A 76 -14.42 -8.06 -19.40
CA TYR A 76 -14.14 -7.47 -18.11
C TYR A 76 -14.01 -5.95 -18.20
N THR A 77 -14.77 -5.24 -17.38
CA THR A 77 -14.66 -3.79 -17.24
C THR A 77 -13.33 -3.44 -16.58
N ASP A 78 -12.49 -2.69 -17.28
CA ASP A 78 -11.19 -2.31 -16.76
C ASP A 78 -11.31 -1.53 -15.46
N LEU A 79 -10.56 -1.96 -14.44
CA LEU A 79 -10.35 -1.18 -13.24
C LEU A 79 -9.52 0.05 -13.59
N LYS A 80 -9.96 1.21 -13.10
CA LYS A 80 -9.24 2.48 -13.21
C LYS A 80 -8.61 2.81 -11.87
N GLU A 81 -7.32 3.05 -11.90
CA GLU A 81 -6.62 3.64 -10.77
C GLU A 81 -6.93 5.14 -10.75
N VAL A 82 -7.45 5.62 -9.63
CA VAL A 82 -7.81 7.03 -9.44
C VAL A 82 -7.28 7.50 -8.10
N LEU A 83 -6.57 8.63 -8.13
CA LEU A 83 -6.02 9.28 -6.96
C LEU A 83 -6.97 10.38 -6.50
N PHE A 84 -7.31 10.37 -5.22
CA PHE A 84 -8.06 11.42 -4.56
C PHE A 84 -7.20 12.11 -3.51
N GLU A 85 -7.27 13.41 -3.47
CA GLU A 85 -6.50 14.25 -2.56
C GLU A 85 -7.43 15.17 -1.79
N GLY A 86 -7.18 15.33 -0.50
CA GLY A 86 -8.02 16.17 0.33
C GLY A 86 -7.44 16.43 1.70
N TYR A 87 -8.11 17.29 2.43
CA TYR A 87 -7.78 17.58 3.83
C TYR A 87 -8.83 16.97 4.74
N GLY A 88 -8.39 16.17 5.68
CA GLY A 88 -9.19 15.72 6.82
C GLY A 88 -9.37 16.82 7.88
N PRO A 89 -10.07 16.52 8.98
CA PRO A 89 -10.14 17.43 10.12
C PRO A 89 -8.73 17.83 10.58
N PHE A 90 -8.63 19.00 11.20
CA PHE A 90 -7.37 19.58 11.69
C PHE A 90 -6.35 19.90 10.60
N GLY A 91 -6.75 19.84 9.31
CA GLY A 91 -5.88 20.12 8.16
C GLY A 91 -4.86 19.00 7.89
N VAL A 92 -5.17 17.76 8.26
CA VAL A 92 -4.37 16.60 7.89
C VAL A 92 -4.49 16.37 6.38
N ALA A 93 -3.37 16.36 5.68
CA ALA A 93 -3.32 16.01 4.27
C ALA A 93 -3.54 14.51 4.09
N ILE A 94 -4.44 14.12 3.20
CA ILE A 94 -4.78 12.71 2.95
C ILE A 94 -4.81 12.47 1.44
N VAL A 95 -4.10 11.43 1.02
CA VAL A 95 -4.10 10.90 -0.34
C VAL A 95 -4.74 9.51 -0.32
N VAL A 96 -5.73 9.28 -1.17
CA VAL A 96 -6.48 8.02 -1.26
C VAL A 96 -6.29 7.43 -2.65
N GLU A 97 -5.62 6.31 -2.74
CA GLU A 97 -5.49 5.53 -3.97
C GLU A 97 -6.64 4.55 -4.10
N THR A 98 -7.25 4.52 -5.25
CA THR A 98 -8.41 3.67 -5.52
C THR A 98 -8.25 2.88 -6.81
N ALA A 99 -8.87 1.69 -6.84
CA ALA A 99 -9.02 0.87 -8.04
C ALA A 99 -10.50 0.56 -8.23
N THR A 100 -11.14 1.18 -9.22
CA THR A 100 -12.59 1.14 -9.38
C THR A 100 -13.04 0.87 -10.82
N ASP A 101 -14.14 0.17 -10.95
CA ASP A 101 -14.90 0.01 -12.20
C ASP A 101 -15.92 1.14 -12.42
N ASN A 102 -16.19 1.97 -11.39
CA ASN A 102 -17.16 3.05 -11.43
C ASN A 102 -16.68 4.32 -10.73
N ASN A 103 -15.95 5.15 -11.46
CA ASN A 103 -15.38 6.38 -10.92
C ASN A 103 -16.43 7.34 -10.32
N THR A 104 -17.63 7.40 -10.89
CA THR A 104 -18.70 8.28 -10.38
C THR A 104 -19.14 7.87 -8.97
N ARG A 105 -19.30 6.59 -8.73
CA ARG A 105 -19.59 6.02 -7.41
C ARG A 105 -18.46 6.35 -6.42
N THR A 106 -17.22 6.07 -6.81
CA THR A 106 -16.06 6.24 -5.94
C THR A 106 -15.83 7.70 -5.56
N VAL A 107 -15.93 8.64 -6.51
CA VAL A 107 -15.86 10.09 -6.24
C VAL A 107 -16.92 10.51 -5.23
N ALA A 108 -18.17 10.04 -5.39
CA ALA A 108 -19.26 10.38 -4.49
C ALA A 108 -19.01 9.83 -3.07
N ASN A 109 -18.53 8.59 -2.96
CA ASN A 109 -18.19 7.96 -1.69
C ASN A 109 -17.08 8.73 -0.97
N VAL A 110 -15.93 8.90 -1.64
CA VAL A 110 -14.75 9.58 -1.06
C VAL A 110 -15.11 11.00 -0.60
N ARG A 111 -15.83 11.77 -1.43
CA ARG A 111 -16.31 13.11 -1.06
C ARG A 111 -17.22 13.08 0.16
N SER A 112 -18.13 12.10 0.22
CA SER A 112 -19.04 11.92 1.36
C SER A 112 -18.27 11.63 2.65
N TYR A 113 -17.22 10.81 2.59
CA TYR A 113 -16.40 10.48 3.76
C TYR A 113 -15.66 11.71 4.28
N PHE A 114 -14.96 12.44 3.42
CA PHE A 114 -14.33 13.70 3.82
C PHE A 114 -15.33 14.64 4.50
N ASN A 115 -16.45 14.93 3.83
CA ASN A 115 -17.45 15.87 4.35
C ASN A 115 -18.06 15.43 5.69
N LYS A 116 -18.35 14.13 5.84
CA LYS A 116 -18.96 13.58 7.06
C LYS A 116 -18.06 13.74 8.29
N TYR A 117 -16.76 13.69 8.10
CA TYR A 117 -15.79 13.75 9.20
C TYR A 117 -15.07 15.10 9.30
N GLY A 118 -15.63 16.15 8.69
CA GLY A 118 -15.15 17.53 8.85
C GLY A 118 -13.93 17.88 7.98
N GLY A 119 -13.71 17.11 6.93
CA GLY A 119 -12.70 17.37 5.91
C GLY A 119 -13.29 17.87 4.60
N SER A 120 -12.47 17.95 3.57
CA SER A 120 -12.88 18.34 2.22
C SER A 120 -12.05 17.65 1.16
N LEU A 121 -12.72 17.13 0.12
CA LEU A 121 -12.03 16.62 -1.07
C LEU A 121 -11.48 17.80 -1.88
N GLY A 122 -10.19 17.76 -2.18
CA GLY A 122 -9.49 18.73 -3.01
C GLY A 122 -9.56 18.43 -4.50
N THR A 123 -8.76 19.16 -5.26
CA THR A 123 -8.53 18.89 -6.69
C THR A 123 -7.33 17.97 -6.86
N SER A 124 -7.30 17.21 -7.94
CA SER A 124 -6.15 16.35 -8.26
C SER A 124 -4.86 17.17 -8.39
N GLY A 125 -3.76 16.71 -7.83
CA GLY A 125 -2.48 17.40 -7.80
C GLY A 125 -2.33 18.45 -6.69
N SER A 126 -3.36 18.66 -5.86
CA SER A 126 -3.33 19.70 -4.81
C SER A 126 -2.39 19.37 -3.64
N LEU A 127 -2.07 18.09 -3.45
CA LEU A 127 -1.20 17.60 -2.38
C LEU A 127 0.10 16.97 -2.91
N GLU A 128 0.34 16.98 -4.21
CA GLU A 128 1.51 16.34 -4.83
C GLU A 128 2.83 16.85 -4.23
N PHE A 129 2.89 18.12 -3.84
CA PHE A 129 4.07 18.73 -3.24
C PHE A 129 4.32 18.31 -1.77
N LEU A 130 3.32 17.72 -1.11
CA LEU A 130 3.41 17.25 0.29
C LEU A 130 3.83 15.80 0.41
N PHE A 131 3.84 15.05 -0.68
CA PHE A 131 4.15 13.63 -0.66
C PHE A 131 5.13 13.26 -1.76
N GLU A 132 6.19 12.58 -1.39
CA GLU A 132 7.09 11.94 -2.34
C GLU A 132 6.55 10.56 -2.71
N HIS A 133 6.49 10.27 -4.02
CA HIS A 133 6.09 8.96 -4.51
C HIS A 133 7.32 8.07 -4.63
N LYS A 134 7.45 7.11 -3.73
CA LYS A 134 8.58 6.20 -3.61
C LYS A 134 8.18 4.76 -3.91
N CYS A 135 9.13 3.96 -4.35
CA CYS A 135 9.06 2.52 -4.22
C CYS A 135 9.85 2.10 -2.98
N VAL A 136 9.27 1.21 -2.19
CA VAL A 136 9.84 0.72 -0.94
C VAL A 136 10.02 -0.78 -1.03
N PHE A 137 11.25 -1.26 -0.85
CA PHE A 137 11.57 -2.68 -0.83
C PHE A 137 12.02 -3.08 0.56
N LYS A 138 11.50 -4.17 1.09
CA LYS A 138 12.00 -4.82 2.28
C LYS A 138 12.70 -6.11 1.89
N ILE A 139 13.97 -6.25 2.27
CA ILE A 139 14.83 -7.38 1.91
C ILE A 139 15.51 -7.97 3.13
N ASP A 140 15.94 -9.23 3.04
CA ASP A 140 16.81 -9.81 4.07
C ASP A 140 18.22 -9.22 4.02
N ALA A 141 18.80 -9.05 5.21
CA ALA A 141 20.24 -8.79 5.33
C ALA A 141 21.02 -10.00 4.77
N LYS A 142 22.00 -9.72 3.93
CA LYS A 142 22.83 -10.76 3.31
C LYS A 142 24.20 -10.80 3.96
N GLU A 143 24.66 -12.00 4.34
CA GLU A 143 25.98 -12.17 4.95
C GLU A 143 27.10 -11.67 4.02
N GLY A 144 27.96 -10.80 4.56
CA GLY A 144 29.09 -10.23 3.82
C GLY A 144 28.76 -9.01 2.97
N VAL A 145 27.53 -8.48 3.03
CA VAL A 145 27.12 -7.23 2.38
C VAL A 145 26.86 -6.17 3.46
N SER A 146 27.62 -5.09 3.45
CA SER A 146 27.36 -3.96 4.33
C SER A 146 26.29 -3.03 3.74
N VAL A 147 25.58 -2.29 4.61
CA VAL A 147 24.57 -1.32 4.17
C VAL A 147 25.23 -0.22 3.32
N GLU A 148 26.41 0.21 3.72
CA GLU A 148 27.16 1.25 3.02
C GLU A 148 27.58 0.82 1.60
N ASP A 149 28.00 -0.45 1.42
CA ASP A 149 28.32 -0.99 0.10
C ASP A 149 27.07 -1.09 -0.78
N LEU A 150 25.94 -1.54 -0.17
CA LEU A 150 24.67 -1.66 -0.85
C LEU A 150 24.11 -0.29 -1.29
N GLU A 151 24.27 0.74 -0.45
CA GLU A 151 23.89 2.11 -0.76
C GLU A 151 24.67 2.65 -1.96
N LEU A 152 25.99 2.46 -1.96
CA LEU A 152 26.85 2.87 -3.08
C LEU A 152 26.50 2.17 -4.39
N GLU A 153 26.14 0.90 -4.34
CA GLU A 153 25.77 0.13 -5.52
C GLU A 153 24.37 0.49 -6.04
N LEU A 154 23.42 0.77 -5.14
CA LEU A 154 22.02 1.00 -5.51
C LEU A 154 21.68 2.46 -5.87
N ILE A 155 22.55 3.41 -5.57
CA ILE A 155 22.33 4.81 -5.96
C ILE A 155 22.20 4.97 -7.48
N ASP A 156 22.95 4.20 -8.25
CA ASP A 156 22.87 4.19 -9.72
C ASP A 156 21.56 3.57 -10.25
N TYR A 157 20.85 2.83 -9.40
CA TYR A 157 19.54 2.24 -9.68
C TYR A 157 18.38 3.07 -9.16
N GLY A 158 18.67 4.24 -8.55
CA GLY A 158 17.66 5.19 -8.07
C GLY A 158 17.15 4.93 -6.66
N VAL A 159 17.94 4.23 -5.84
CA VAL A 159 17.71 4.17 -4.38
C VAL A 159 18.26 5.45 -3.77
N ASP A 160 17.45 6.10 -2.94
CA ASP A 160 17.80 7.37 -2.27
C ASP A 160 18.20 7.18 -0.82
N GLU A 161 17.62 6.15 -0.17
CA GLU A 161 17.78 5.94 1.26
C GLU A 161 17.69 4.45 1.58
N ILE A 162 18.51 4.02 2.53
CA ILE A 162 18.52 2.65 3.06
C ILE A 162 18.49 2.71 4.58
N GLU A 163 17.55 2.00 5.16
CA GLU A 163 17.41 1.87 6.61
C GLU A 163 17.54 0.41 7.04
N MET A 164 18.08 0.20 8.24
CA MET A 164 18.02 -1.10 8.90
C MET A 164 16.84 -1.14 9.87
N ASP A 165 15.99 -2.12 9.70
CA ASP A 165 14.89 -2.45 10.59
C ASP A 165 15.21 -3.77 11.32
N ASP A 166 14.50 -4.08 12.42
CA ASP A 166 14.68 -5.32 13.19
C ASP A 166 14.50 -6.58 12.35
N ASP A 167 13.71 -6.49 11.30
CA ASP A 167 13.35 -7.59 10.39
C ASP A 167 14.11 -7.58 9.06
N GLY A 168 15.08 -6.66 8.83
CA GLY A 168 15.83 -6.62 7.59
C GLY A 168 16.27 -5.23 7.14
N ILE A 169 16.46 -5.06 5.83
CA ILE A 169 16.87 -3.82 5.20
C ILE A 169 15.70 -3.25 4.42
N VAL A 170 15.41 -1.96 4.61
CA VAL A 170 14.39 -1.21 3.88
C VAL A 170 15.08 -0.25 2.91
N LEU A 171 14.70 -0.33 1.64
CA LEU A 171 15.23 0.49 0.55
C LEU A 171 14.13 1.44 0.07
N TYR A 172 14.43 2.73 0.00
CA TYR A 172 13.55 3.75 -0.57
C TYR A 172 14.15 4.25 -1.89
N GLY A 173 13.38 4.26 -2.95
CA GLY A 173 13.81 4.74 -4.26
C GLY A 173 12.73 5.50 -5.00
N ASP A 174 13.11 6.19 -6.08
CA ASP A 174 12.13 6.81 -6.98
C ASP A 174 11.17 5.75 -7.52
N PHE A 175 9.86 6.04 -7.55
CA PHE A 175 8.85 5.07 -7.96
C PHE A 175 9.07 4.54 -9.40
N LYS A 176 9.72 5.32 -10.28
CA LYS A 176 10.05 4.93 -11.65
C LYS A 176 11.16 3.88 -11.70
N SER A 177 11.99 3.85 -10.67
CA SER A 177 13.14 2.94 -10.55
C SER A 177 12.76 1.54 -10.03
N TYR A 178 11.48 1.31 -9.75
CA TYR A 178 10.98 0.05 -9.18
C TYR A 178 11.52 -1.19 -9.90
N SER A 179 11.41 -1.22 -11.24
CA SER A 179 11.84 -2.38 -12.03
C SER A 179 13.35 -2.58 -12.03
N ASP A 180 14.12 -1.50 -12.02
CA ASP A 180 15.58 -1.56 -12.03
C ASP A 180 16.11 -2.03 -10.68
N ILE A 181 15.56 -1.52 -9.59
CA ILE A 181 15.88 -1.97 -8.21
C ILE A 181 15.51 -3.44 -8.03
N GLN A 182 14.30 -3.84 -8.42
CA GLN A 182 13.86 -5.22 -8.32
C GLN A 182 14.79 -6.18 -9.09
N ASN A 183 15.09 -5.85 -10.33
CA ASN A 183 15.97 -6.68 -11.17
C ASN A 183 17.37 -6.81 -10.58
N TYR A 184 17.92 -5.72 -10.01
CA TYR A 184 19.21 -5.76 -9.32
C TYR A 184 19.15 -6.71 -8.12
N LEU A 185 18.15 -6.57 -7.26
CA LEU A 185 17.99 -7.41 -6.06
C LEU A 185 17.87 -8.88 -6.40
N GLU A 186 17.01 -9.22 -7.37
CA GLU A 186 16.81 -10.60 -7.82
C GLU A 186 18.10 -11.19 -8.44
N LYS A 187 18.78 -10.44 -9.31
CA LYS A 187 20.02 -10.86 -9.97
C LYS A 187 21.14 -11.11 -8.97
N ASN A 188 21.20 -10.34 -7.90
CA ASN A 188 22.21 -10.48 -6.85
C ASN A 188 21.76 -11.43 -5.73
N GLY A 189 20.60 -12.08 -5.86
CA GLY A 189 20.13 -13.13 -4.96
C GLY A 189 19.69 -12.60 -3.58
N PHE A 190 19.14 -11.39 -3.53
CA PHE A 190 18.45 -10.89 -2.34
C PHE A 190 17.03 -11.47 -2.26
N GLU A 191 16.61 -11.82 -1.07
CA GLU A 191 15.22 -12.22 -0.82
C GLU A 191 14.37 -10.98 -0.58
N ILE A 192 13.40 -10.73 -1.46
CA ILE A 192 12.49 -9.59 -1.37
C ILE A 192 11.27 -10.01 -0.55
N HIS A 193 11.09 -9.40 0.63
CA HIS A 193 9.93 -9.64 1.48
C HIS A 193 8.68 -8.90 1.02
N SER A 194 8.85 -7.61 0.71
CA SER A 194 7.80 -6.79 0.11
C SER A 194 8.40 -5.79 -0.86
N ALA A 195 7.58 -5.34 -1.81
CA ALA A 195 7.90 -4.26 -2.72
C ALA A 195 6.59 -3.51 -3.01
N GLU A 196 6.50 -2.29 -2.55
CA GLU A 196 5.28 -1.48 -2.52
C GLU A 196 5.56 -0.07 -3.01
N PHE A 197 4.50 0.62 -3.43
CA PHE A 197 4.58 2.05 -3.70
C PHE A 197 3.99 2.79 -2.51
N GLU A 198 4.73 3.79 -2.04
CA GLU A 198 4.32 4.61 -0.91
C GLU A 198 4.35 6.10 -1.26
N ARG A 199 3.57 6.87 -0.52
CA ARG A 199 3.58 8.33 -0.56
C ARG A 199 4.05 8.83 0.79
N ILE A 200 5.33 9.18 0.85
CA ILE A 200 6.00 9.61 2.08
C ILE A 200 5.80 11.11 2.23
N PRO A 201 5.23 11.57 3.36
CA PRO A 201 5.01 12.98 3.57
C PRO A 201 6.33 13.73 3.78
N THR A 202 6.49 14.88 3.12
CA THR A 202 7.64 15.77 3.27
C THR A 202 7.53 16.67 4.50
N ASP A 203 6.33 16.81 5.04
CA ASP A 203 6.02 17.58 6.25
C ASP A 203 4.96 16.84 7.07
N THR A 204 5.19 16.65 8.35
CA THR A 204 4.34 15.92 9.25
C THR A 204 3.51 16.85 10.12
N LYS A 205 2.41 16.33 10.66
CA LYS A 205 1.47 17.04 11.52
C LYS A 205 1.25 16.31 12.82
N THR A 206 1.67 16.90 13.92
CA THR A 206 1.42 16.40 15.27
C THR A 206 -0.04 16.61 15.66
N LEU A 207 -0.69 15.59 16.18
CA LEU A 207 -2.06 15.62 16.69
C LEU A 207 -2.09 15.18 18.15
N ASN A 208 -3.00 15.77 18.95
CA ASN A 208 -3.28 15.23 20.26
C ASN A 208 -4.20 14.00 20.19
N GLU A 209 -4.36 13.26 21.32
CA GLU A 209 -5.15 12.01 21.36
C GLU A 209 -6.60 12.19 20.90
N GLU A 210 -7.26 13.30 21.26
CA GLU A 210 -8.63 13.55 20.83
C GLU A 210 -8.75 13.77 19.33
N GLN A 211 -7.79 14.49 18.76
CA GLN A 211 -7.69 14.74 17.32
C GLN A 211 -7.38 13.45 16.56
N ARG A 212 -6.46 12.62 17.08
CA ARG A 212 -6.17 11.28 16.52
C ARG A 212 -7.43 10.42 16.49
N ALA A 213 -8.14 10.30 17.59
CA ALA A 213 -9.37 9.52 17.66
C ALA A 213 -10.48 10.01 16.70
N GLN A 214 -10.45 11.29 16.32
CA GLN A 214 -11.39 11.81 15.31
C GLN A 214 -10.96 11.50 13.88
N ILE A 215 -9.67 11.66 13.56
CA ILE A 215 -9.16 11.39 12.22
C ILE A 215 -9.17 9.89 11.89
N GLU A 216 -8.90 9.03 12.86
CA GLU A 216 -8.93 7.57 12.70
C GLU A 216 -10.28 7.08 12.18
N LYS A 217 -11.39 7.67 12.61
CA LYS A 217 -12.74 7.34 12.09
C LYS A 217 -12.88 7.63 10.59
N LEU A 218 -12.18 8.64 10.08
CA LEU A 218 -12.15 8.93 8.65
C LEU A 218 -11.24 7.93 7.92
N LEU A 219 -10.07 7.65 8.47
CA LEU A 219 -9.12 6.68 7.89
C LEU A 219 -9.75 5.28 7.85
N ASP A 220 -10.34 4.81 8.94
CA ASP A 220 -11.09 3.55 8.99
C ASP A 220 -12.18 3.50 7.93
N LYS A 221 -12.89 4.63 7.71
CA LYS A 221 -13.95 4.68 6.73
C LYS A 221 -13.44 4.57 5.29
N PHE A 222 -12.26 5.10 4.99
CA PHE A 222 -11.60 4.85 3.71
C PHE A 222 -11.17 3.40 3.58
N GLU A 223 -10.58 2.82 4.61
CA GLU A 223 -10.13 1.43 4.59
C GLU A 223 -11.27 0.41 4.42
N GLU A 224 -12.48 0.75 4.89
CA GLU A 224 -13.68 -0.07 4.69
C GLU A 224 -14.20 -0.08 3.26
N ASP A 225 -13.86 0.91 2.43
CA ASP A 225 -14.35 0.99 1.05
C ASP A 225 -13.57 0.03 0.14
N GLU A 226 -14.28 -0.85 -0.56
CA GLU A 226 -13.68 -1.87 -1.43
C GLU A 226 -12.92 -1.27 -2.63
N ASP A 227 -13.22 -0.03 -3.03
CA ASP A 227 -12.51 0.63 -4.10
C ASP A 227 -11.19 1.26 -3.63
N VAL A 228 -11.02 1.51 -2.34
CA VAL A 228 -9.80 2.08 -1.76
C VAL A 228 -8.71 1.01 -1.65
N GLN A 229 -7.55 1.29 -2.24
CA GLN A 229 -6.37 0.43 -2.15
C GLN A 229 -5.46 0.89 -1.00
N ASN A 230 -5.03 2.14 -1.03
CA ASN A 230 -4.14 2.72 -0.03
C ASN A 230 -4.65 4.08 0.45
N VAL A 231 -4.33 4.40 1.70
CA VAL A 231 -4.57 5.72 2.30
C VAL A 231 -3.27 6.20 2.91
N PHE A 232 -2.78 7.34 2.44
CA PHE A 232 -1.59 7.99 2.95
C PHE A 232 -1.97 9.30 3.63
N HIS A 233 -1.26 9.66 4.67
CA HIS A 233 -1.52 10.88 5.44
C HIS A 233 -0.23 11.45 6.02
N ASN A 234 -0.25 12.73 6.36
CA ASN A 234 0.90 13.40 6.95
C ASN A 234 0.82 13.52 8.48
N ILE A 235 0.10 12.62 9.16
CA ILE A 235 0.11 12.57 10.62
C ILE A 235 1.47 12.04 11.05
N GLU A 236 2.09 12.73 12.00
CA GLU A 236 3.29 12.25 12.66
C GLU A 236 2.97 10.98 13.45
N GLU A 237 3.63 9.87 13.13
CA GLU A 237 3.52 8.66 13.93
C GLU A 237 4.25 8.88 15.25
N ASP A 238 3.58 8.58 16.36
CA ASP A 238 4.28 8.53 17.63
C ASP A 238 5.22 7.31 17.56
N ILE A 239 6.50 7.57 17.44
CA ILE A 239 7.51 6.59 17.78
C ILE A 239 7.45 6.47 19.30
N SER A 240 6.37 5.85 19.79
CA SER A 240 6.31 5.42 21.18
C SER A 240 7.22 4.21 21.26
N ASP A 241 8.38 4.41 21.86
CA ASP A 241 9.30 3.41 22.34
C ASP A 241 8.51 2.17 22.82
N GLU A 242 8.41 1.14 21.99
CA GLU A 242 8.20 -0.20 22.49
C GLU A 242 9.53 -0.62 23.10
N GLU A 243 9.72 -0.23 24.39
CA GLU A 243 10.70 -0.84 25.28
C GLU A 243 10.29 -2.28 25.68
#